data_e1c2a56fcd4d2f055e8b4bea9d766639
#
_entry.id   e1c2a56fcd4d2f055e8b4bea9d766639
#
_cell.length_a   1.000
_cell.length_b   1.000
_cell.length_c   1.000
_cell.angle_alpha   90.00
_cell.angle_beta   90.00
_cell.angle_gamma   90.00
#
_symmetry.space_group_name_H-M   'P 1'
#
loop_
_entity.id
_entity.type
_entity.pdbx_description
1 polymer ?
#
loop_
_entity_poly.entity_id
_entity_poly.type
_entity_poly.pdbx_seq_one_letter_code
_entity_poly.pdbx_strand_id
1 'polypeptide(L)'
;MASFALTEPDAGSDAASLRTTAIKAVDSEGEHYIVNGSKRYITNAPQAGVFTLMARTNPADKGAGGVSAFIVDAKSPGISLGKPDKKMGQRGAHTCDVVFDNVRVPAANLIGGVEGRGFKTAMKVLEKGRIHIAAVCVGVARRMLDDALKYAMERQQFGQKI
;
A
#
# COMPACT_ATOMS: atom_id res chain seq x y z
N MET A 1 6.15 -11.24 -4.68
CA MET A 1 6.00 -9.78 -4.53
C MET A 1 5.01 -9.52 -3.41
N ALA A 2 5.21 -8.45 -2.62
CA ALA A 2 4.28 -8.06 -1.56
C ALA A 2 3.67 -6.68 -1.89
N SER A 3 2.43 -6.45 -1.45
CA SER A 3 1.75 -5.16 -1.59
C SER A 3 1.29 -4.63 -0.24
N PHE A 4 1.35 -3.31 -0.08
CA PHE A 4 1.00 -2.62 1.16
C PHE A 4 -0.44 -2.08 1.04
N ALA A 5 -1.38 -2.68 1.78
CA ALA A 5 -2.81 -2.43 1.69
C ALA A 5 -3.30 -1.59 2.88
N LEU A 6 -3.08 -0.26 2.82
CA LEU A 6 -3.49 0.71 3.83
C LEU A 6 -4.66 1.56 3.36
N THR A 7 -4.48 2.29 2.26
CA THR A 7 -5.40 3.32 1.74
C THR A 7 -6.77 2.73 1.38
N GLU A 8 -7.82 3.46 1.70
CA GLU A 8 -9.21 3.15 1.36
C GLU A 8 -9.85 4.30 0.56
N PRO A 9 -10.98 4.08 -0.10
CA PRO A 9 -11.68 5.16 -0.82
C PRO A 9 -11.91 6.41 0.03
N ASP A 10 -12.26 6.25 1.31
CA ASP A 10 -12.58 7.33 2.25
C ASP A 10 -11.45 7.63 3.26
N ALA A 11 -10.32 6.91 3.20
CA ALA A 11 -9.22 7.05 4.16
C ALA A 11 -7.87 7.05 3.45
N GLY A 12 -7.40 8.23 3.06
CA GLY A 12 -6.09 8.49 2.46
C GLY A 12 -5.16 9.17 3.44
N SER A 13 -5.17 10.52 3.48
CA SER A 13 -4.35 11.29 4.41
C SER A 13 -4.71 11.04 5.87
N ASP A 14 -6.00 10.88 6.16
CA ASP A 14 -6.49 10.40 7.45
C ASP A 14 -6.53 8.84 7.47
N ALA A 15 -5.35 8.23 7.42
CA ALA A 15 -5.22 6.78 7.35
C ALA A 15 -5.71 6.05 8.61
N ALA A 16 -5.84 6.76 9.75
CA ALA A 16 -6.39 6.17 10.97
C ALA A 16 -7.90 5.92 10.89
N SER A 17 -8.60 6.61 9.99
CA SER A 17 -10.06 6.46 9.79
C SER A 17 -10.46 5.27 8.94
N LEU A 18 -9.52 4.39 8.57
CA LEU A 18 -9.80 3.19 7.77
C LEU A 18 -10.96 2.36 8.38
N ARG A 19 -11.78 1.77 7.48
CA ARG A 19 -13.01 1.05 7.83
C ARG A 19 -12.94 -0.45 7.59
N THR A 20 -11.95 -0.96 6.83
CA THR A 20 -11.73 -2.40 6.68
C THR A 20 -11.64 -3.04 8.07
N THR A 21 -12.44 -4.04 8.34
CA THR A 21 -12.51 -4.73 9.63
C THR A 21 -11.78 -6.07 9.59
N ALA A 22 -11.27 -6.50 10.73
CA ALA A 22 -10.75 -7.84 10.97
C ALA A 22 -11.29 -8.31 12.33
N ILE A 23 -12.36 -9.07 12.31
CA ILE A 23 -13.05 -9.53 13.53
C ILE A 23 -12.57 -10.91 13.90
N LYS A 24 -12.12 -11.06 15.14
CA LYS A 24 -11.63 -12.33 15.67
C LYS A 24 -12.75 -13.35 15.78
N ALA A 25 -12.46 -14.56 15.32
CA ALA A 25 -13.36 -15.72 15.38
C ALA A 25 -12.56 -16.99 15.72
N VAL A 26 -13.27 -18.04 16.13
CA VAL A 26 -12.70 -19.35 16.44
C VAL A 26 -13.56 -20.42 15.81
N ASP A 27 -12.93 -21.38 15.17
CA ASP A 27 -13.57 -22.58 14.60
C ASP A 27 -12.74 -23.83 14.88
N SER A 28 -13.07 -24.94 14.23
CA SER A 28 -12.35 -26.23 14.36
C SER A 28 -10.89 -26.15 13.89
N GLU A 29 -10.53 -25.17 13.05
CA GLU A 29 -9.17 -24.94 12.56
C GLU A 29 -8.39 -23.96 13.46
N GLY A 30 -9.04 -23.39 14.48
CA GLY A 30 -8.43 -22.51 15.47
C GLY A 30 -8.81 -21.04 15.37
N GLU A 31 -8.03 -20.20 16.06
CA GLU A 31 -8.27 -18.77 16.08
C GLU A 31 -7.90 -18.13 14.74
N HIS A 32 -8.77 -17.26 14.25
CA HIS A 32 -8.58 -16.53 13.00
C HIS A 32 -9.31 -15.18 13.02
N TYR A 33 -9.12 -14.38 11.98
CA TYR A 33 -9.86 -13.15 11.75
C TYR A 33 -10.68 -13.26 10.46
N ILE A 34 -11.88 -12.73 10.48
CA ILE A 34 -12.71 -12.54 9.29
C ILE A 34 -12.54 -11.09 8.83
N VAL A 35 -12.00 -10.91 7.64
CA VAL A 35 -11.67 -9.60 7.08
C VAL A 35 -12.70 -9.19 6.05
N ASN A 36 -13.21 -7.96 6.20
CA ASN A 36 -14.15 -7.32 5.28
C ASN A 36 -13.78 -5.88 5.02
N GLY A 37 -13.79 -5.45 3.75
CA GLY A 37 -13.53 -4.08 3.35
C GLY A 37 -12.90 -3.94 1.98
N SER A 38 -12.52 -2.72 1.62
CA SER A 38 -11.92 -2.40 0.32
C SER A 38 -10.73 -1.47 0.49
N LYS A 39 -9.66 -1.79 -0.23
CA LYS A 39 -8.44 -0.97 -0.30
C LYS A 39 -8.31 -0.34 -1.69
N ARG A 40 -7.79 0.88 -1.75
CA ARG A 40 -7.68 1.69 -2.96
C ARG A 40 -6.22 2.00 -3.30
N TYR A 41 -5.90 2.09 -4.58
CA TYR A 41 -4.56 2.43 -5.09
C TYR A 41 -3.45 1.47 -4.63
N ILE A 42 -3.74 0.18 -4.53
CA ILE A 42 -2.77 -0.78 -4.01
C ILE A 42 -1.76 -1.14 -5.10
N THR A 43 -0.55 -0.66 -4.90
CA THR A 43 0.57 -0.85 -5.83
C THR A 43 0.97 -2.31 -5.91
N ASN A 44 1.14 -2.80 -7.14
CA ASN A 44 1.49 -4.18 -7.49
C ASN A 44 0.48 -5.24 -7.01
N ALA A 45 -0.74 -4.86 -6.64
CA ALA A 45 -1.74 -5.82 -6.19
C ALA A 45 -2.02 -6.94 -7.21
N PRO A 46 -2.06 -6.69 -8.54
CA PRO A 46 -2.27 -7.76 -9.53
C PRO A 46 -1.17 -8.84 -9.55
N GLN A 47 0.03 -8.51 -9.08
CA GLN A 47 1.19 -9.41 -9.07
C GLN A 47 1.58 -9.85 -7.65
N ALA A 48 0.83 -9.42 -6.63
CA ALA A 48 1.13 -9.73 -5.24
C ALA A 48 0.92 -11.22 -4.94
N GLY A 49 1.85 -11.82 -4.21
CA GLY A 49 1.63 -13.11 -3.55
C GLY A 49 1.12 -12.92 -2.13
N VAL A 50 1.40 -11.76 -1.53
CA VAL A 50 0.94 -11.42 -0.18
C VAL A 50 0.57 -9.94 -0.07
N PHE A 51 -0.40 -9.65 0.79
CA PHE A 51 -0.73 -8.30 1.23
C PHE A 51 -0.27 -8.08 2.68
N THR A 52 0.38 -6.95 2.94
CA THR A 52 0.47 -6.39 4.30
C THR A 52 -0.76 -5.51 4.49
N LEU A 53 -1.75 -6.04 5.18
CA LEU A 53 -3.08 -5.42 5.33
C LEU A 53 -3.20 -4.71 6.66
N MET A 54 -3.65 -3.45 6.65
CA MET A 54 -4.10 -2.72 7.84
C MET A 54 -5.62 -2.82 7.93
N ALA A 55 -6.12 -3.34 9.05
CA ALA A 55 -7.54 -3.50 9.31
C ALA A 55 -7.89 -3.19 10.76
N ARG A 56 -9.12 -2.81 11.00
CA ARG A 56 -9.63 -2.46 12.34
C ARG A 56 -10.06 -3.72 13.07
N THR A 57 -9.36 -4.05 14.15
CA THR A 57 -9.70 -5.17 15.05
C THR A 57 -10.58 -4.74 16.20
N ASN A 58 -10.54 -3.46 16.59
CA ASN A 58 -11.42 -2.90 17.60
C ASN A 58 -12.37 -1.86 16.98
N PRO A 59 -13.63 -2.21 16.66
CA PRO A 59 -14.59 -1.28 16.07
C PRO A 59 -15.01 -0.12 16.98
N ALA A 60 -14.84 -0.26 18.30
CA ALA A 60 -15.16 0.78 19.29
C ALA A 60 -14.08 1.88 19.30
N ASP A 61 -12.83 1.54 19.05
CA ASP A 61 -11.74 2.52 18.88
C ASP A 61 -11.67 3.01 17.42
N LYS A 62 -12.15 4.22 17.18
CA LYS A 62 -12.13 4.86 15.84
C LYS A 62 -10.75 5.42 15.47
N GLY A 63 -9.82 5.50 16.43
CA GLY A 63 -8.47 6.02 16.21
C GLY A 63 -7.45 4.95 15.80
N ALA A 64 -6.19 5.32 15.91
CA ALA A 64 -5.03 4.51 15.56
C ALA A 64 -4.90 3.22 16.37
N GLY A 65 -5.35 3.23 17.64
CA GLY A 65 -5.29 2.08 18.56
C GLY A 65 -6.22 0.94 18.15
N GLY A 66 -7.26 1.22 17.35
CA GLY A 66 -8.15 0.18 16.82
C GLY A 66 -7.60 -0.60 15.63
N VAL A 67 -6.43 -0.22 15.08
CA VAL A 67 -5.89 -0.75 13.83
C VAL A 67 -4.78 -1.76 14.08
N SER A 68 -4.89 -2.93 13.47
CA SER A 68 -3.90 -4.01 13.45
C SER A 68 -3.34 -4.24 12.05
N ALA A 69 -2.22 -4.94 11.96
CA ALA A 69 -1.58 -5.28 10.70
C ALA A 69 -1.51 -6.80 10.52
N PHE A 70 -1.76 -7.28 9.30
CA PHE A 70 -1.82 -8.70 8.98
C PHE A 70 -1.00 -9.04 7.73
N ILE A 71 -0.49 -10.27 7.68
CA ILE A 71 0.01 -10.89 6.45
C ILE A 71 -1.13 -11.72 5.86
N VAL A 72 -1.57 -11.38 4.65
CA VAL A 72 -2.68 -12.06 3.97
C VAL A 72 -2.18 -12.65 2.65
N ASP A 73 -2.39 -13.95 2.44
CA ASP A 73 -2.12 -14.58 1.14
C ASP A 73 -3.04 -13.98 0.09
N ALA A 74 -2.48 -13.46 -0.99
CA ALA A 74 -3.26 -12.83 -2.06
C ALA A 74 -4.20 -13.79 -2.80
N LYS A 75 -4.01 -15.10 -2.62
CA LYS A 75 -4.87 -16.15 -3.19
C LYS A 75 -5.97 -16.63 -2.23
N SER A 76 -6.07 -16.03 -1.03
CA SER A 76 -7.13 -16.40 -0.08
C SER A 76 -8.52 -16.24 -0.72
N PRO A 77 -9.43 -17.20 -0.50
CA PRO A 77 -10.82 -17.06 -0.91
C PRO A 77 -11.44 -15.76 -0.38
N GLY A 78 -12.27 -15.10 -1.19
CA GLY A 78 -12.90 -13.83 -0.83
C GLY A 78 -12.10 -12.58 -1.23
N ILE A 79 -10.88 -12.72 -1.78
CA ILE A 79 -10.14 -11.59 -2.33
C ILE A 79 -10.47 -11.41 -3.80
N SER A 80 -10.80 -10.19 -4.17
CA SER A 80 -10.97 -9.80 -5.57
C SER A 80 -10.23 -8.49 -5.88
N LEU A 81 -9.80 -8.36 -7.13
CA LEU A 81 -9.02 -7.21 -7.61
C LEU A 81 -9.84 -6.41 -8.61
N GLY A 82 -9.78 -5.09 -8.46
CA GLY A 82 -10.31 -4.15 -9.44
C GLY A 82 -9.48 -4.09 -10.73
N LYS A 83 -9.99 -3.37 -11.72
CA LYS A 83 -9.22 -3.09 -12.94
C LYS A 83 -8.01 -2.22 -12.60
N PRO A 84 -6.83 -2.47 -13.22
CA PRO A 84 -5.67 -1.60 -13.05
C PRO A 84 -5.97 -0.15 -13.44
N ASP A 85 -5.50 0.79 -12.63
CA ASP A 85 -5.67 2.22 -12.85
C ASP A 85 -4.88 2.68 -14.09
N LYS A 86 -5.49 3.56 -14.89
CA LYS A 86 -4.77 4.28 -15.96
C LYS A 86 -4.01 5.45 -15.35
N LYS A 87 -2.68 5.41 -15.44
CA LYS A 87 -1.80 6.42 -14.83
C LYS A 87 -1.05 7.24 -15.88
N MET A 88 -0.72 8.48 -15.55
CA MET A 88 0.11 9.35 -16.40
C MET A 88 1.54 8.86 -16.49
N GLY A 89 2.11 8.35 -15.40
CA GLY A 89 3.46 7.81 -15.30
C GLY A 89 3.53 6.55 -14.44
N GLN A 90 4.75 6.03 -14.25
CA GLN A 90 5.03 4.81 -13.48
C GLN A 90 4.15 3.61 -13.91
N ARG A 91 3.97 3.45 -15.22
CA ARG A 91 3.06 2.47 -15.81
C ARG A 91 3.50 1.02 -15.59
N GLY A 92 4.78 0.80 -15.26
CA GLY A 92 5.32 -0.51 -14.92
C GLY A 92 4.89 -1.04 -13.53
N ALA A 93 4.42 -0.15 -12.65
CA ALA A 93 3.89 -0.52 -11.33
C ALA A 93 2.36 -0.35 -11.35
N HIS A 94 1.62 -1.42 -11.56
CA HIS A 94 0.16 -1.37 -11.58
C HIS A 94 -0.42 -1.05 -10.20
N THR A 95 -1.48 -0.26 -10.16
CA THR A 95 -2.30 -0.04 -8.96
C THR A 95 -3.74 -0.44 -9.25
N CYS A 96 -4.43 -1.00 -8.28
CA CYS A 96 -5.86 -1.27 -8.36
C CYS A 96 -6.49 -1.32 -6.97
N ASP A 97 -7.81 -1.50 -6.96
CA ASP A 97 -8.56 -1.82 -5.74
C ASP A 97 -8.35 -3.28 -5.36
N VAL A 98 -8.41 -3.54 -4.05
CA VAL A 98 -8.45 -4.88 -3.48
C VAL A 98 -9.65 -4.96 -2.56
N VAL A 99 -10.56 -5.89 -2.83
CA VAL A 99 -11.76 -6.12 -2.02
C VAL A 99 -11.55 -7.41 -1.22
N PHE A 100 -11.88 -7.33 0.05
CA PHE A 100 -11.90 -8.44 0.99
C PHE A 100 -13.35 -8.71 1.38
N ASP A 101 -13.85 -9.89 1.06
CA ASP A 101 -15.20 -10.34 1.37
C ASP A 101 -15.12 -11.65 2.18
N ASN A 102 -15.34 -11.55 3.48
CA ASN A 102 -15.26 -12.65 4.44
C ASN A 102 -13.94 -13.45 4.34
N VAL A 103 -12.83 -12.76 4.13
CA VAL A 103 -11.51 -13.41 4.01
C VAL A 103 -11.05 -13.92 5.37
N ARG A 104 -10.80 -15.23 5.45
CA ARG A 104 -10.26 -15.88 6.64
C ARG A 104 -8.75 -15.69 6.71
N VAL A 105 -8.28 -15.09 7.79
CA VAL A 105 -6.85 -14.85 8.05
C VAL A 105 -6.46 -15.50 9.38
N PRO A 106 -5.53 -16.47 9.39
CA PRO A 106 -5.09 -17.12 10.64
C PRO A 106 -4.59 -16.11 11.67
N ALA A 107 -4.87 -16.33 12.97
CA ALA A 107 -4.43 -15.42 14.03
C ALA A 107 -2.91 -15.28 14.11
N ALA A 108 -2.16 -16.31 13.71
CA ALA A 108 -0.71 -16.28 13.61
C ALA A 108 -0.17 -15.27 12.60
N ASN A 109 -1.01 -14.80 11.65
CA ASN A 109 -0.66 -13.81 10.66
C ASN A 109 -0.80 -12.36 11.16
N LEU A 110 -1.21 -12.15 12.41
CA LEU A 110 -1.20 -10.84 13.07
C LEU A 110 0.25 -10.41 13.31
N ILE A 111 0.66 -9.32 12.67
CA ILE A 111 2.03 -8.79 12.77
C ILE A 111 2.28 -8.27 14.20
N GLY A 112 3.29 -8.87 14.84
CA GLY A 112 3.68 -8.53 16.21
C GLY A 112 2.83 -9.19 17.29
N GLY A 113 1.85 -10.02 16.95
CA GLY A 113 1.06 -10.84 17.89
C GLY A 113 0.14 -10.06 18.83
N VAL A 114 0.05 -8.73 18.69
CA VAL A 114 -0.74 -7.85 19.57
C VAL A 114 -1.59 -6.92 18.71
N GLU A 115 -2.90 -6.93 18.92
CA GLU A 115 -3.84 -6.03 18.28
C GLU A 115 -3.56 -4.54 18.61
N GLY A 116 -4.05 -3.64 17.74
CA GLY A 116 -3.96 -2.18 17.97
C GLY A 116 -2.59 -1.56 17.69
N ARG A 117 -1.61 -2.32 17.20
CA ARG A 117 -0.26 -1.82 16.89
C ARG A 117 0.02 -1.62 15.41
N GLY A 118 -0.92 -1.96 14.55
CA GLY A 118 -0.75 -1.91 13.09
C GLY A 118 -0.52 -0.52 12.55
N PHE A 119 -1.26 0.48 13.03
CA PHE A 119 -1.10 1.86 12.58
C PHE A 119 0.30 2.42 12.88
N LYS A 120 0.82 2.20 14.09
CA LYS A 120 2.18 2.62 14.45
C LYS A 120 3.24 1.95 13.58
N THR A 121 3.04 0.67 13.24
CA THR A 121 3.92 -0.07 12.33
C THR A 121 3.86 0.52 10.92
N ALA A 122 2.65 0.81 10.41
CA ALA A 122 2.45 1.45 9.11
C ALA A 122 3.15 2.80 9.02
N MET A 123 3.02 3.66 10.03
CA MET A 123 3.65 4.99 10.03
C MET A 123 5.18 4.90 10.01
N LYS A 124 5.79 3.99 10.76
CA LYS A 124 7.25 3.75 10.71
C LYS A 124 7.74 3.33 9.31
N VAL A 125 6.96 2.52 8.60
CA VAL A 125 7.30 2.09 7.23
C VAL A 125 7.20 3.28 6.27
N LEU A 126 6.13 4.07 6.37
CA LEU A 126 5.92 5.25 5.52
C LEU A 126 6.98 6.34 5.76
N GLU A 127 7.43 6.53 7.01
CA GLU A 127 8.50 7.48 7.33
C GLU A 127 9.79 7.14 6.58
N LYS A 128 10.21 5.88 6.59
CA LYS A 128 11.35 5.41 5.78
C LYS A 128 11.09 5.55 4.28
N GLY A 129 9.88 5.24 3.84
CA GLY A 129 9.46 5.37 2.44
C GLY A 129 9.60 6.80 1.91
N ARG A 130 9.31 7.82 2.73
CA ARG A 130 9.47 9.24 2.36
C ARG A 130 10.92 9.59 2.02
N ILE A 131 11.88 9.07 2.79
CA ILE A 131 13.31 9.28 2.52
C ILE A 131 13.71 8.64 1.19
N HIS A 132 13.24 7.41 0.92
CA HIS A 132 13.51 6.74 -0.34
C HIS A 132 12.96 7.50 -1.54
N ILE A 133 11.72 7.99 -1.46
CA ILE A 133 11.11 8.78 -2.54
C ILE A 133 11.85 10.10 -2.75
N ALA A 134 12.27 10.78 -1.68
CA ALA A 134 13.09 11.98 -1.79
C ALA A 134 14.40 11.72 -2.55
N ALA A 135 15.10 10.63 -2.23
CA ALA A 135 16.33 10.23 -2.93
C ALA A 135 16.07 9.92 -4.43
N VAL A 136 14.97 9.24 -4.75
CA VAL A 136 14.57 9.00 -6.15
C VAL A 136 14.33 10.31 -6.88
N CYS A 137 13.60 11.27 -6.28
CA CYS A 137 13.34 12.57 -6.89
C CYS A 137 14.62 13.36 -7.17
N VAL A 138 15.56 13.37 -6.24
CA VAL A 138 16.88 14.02 -6.42
C VAL A 138 17.66 13.37 -7.56
N GLY A 139 17.68 12.04 -7.63
CA GLY A 139 18.36 11.30 -8.71
C GLY A 139 17.77 11.61 -10.08
N VAL A 140 16.45 11.64 -10.19
CA VAL A 140 15.74 11.99 -11.43
C VAL A 140 16.02 13.44 -11.85
N ALA A 141 15.94 14.40 -10.90
CA ALA A 141 16.21 15.81 -11.16
C ALA A 141 17.65 16.01 -11.69
N ARG A 142 18.63 15.36 -11.05
CA ARG A 142 20.03 15.41 -11.50
C ARG A 142 20.19 14.88 -12.92
N ARG A 143 19.60 13.72 -13.22
CA ARG A 143 19.66 13.14 -14.56
C ARG A 143 19.03 14.05 -15.60
N MET A 144 17.88 14.65 -15.32
CA MET A 144 17.23 15.60 -16.23
C MET A 144 18.11 16.83 -16.48
N LEU A 145 18.78 17.36 -15.46
CA LEU A 145 19.72 18.47 -15.61
C LEU A 145 20.91 18.11 -16.49
N ASP A 146 21.53 16.94 -16.25
CA ASP A 146 22.67 16.46 -17.03
C ASP A 146 22.29 16.29 -18.51
N ASP A 147 21.14 15.69 -18.81
CA ASP A 147 20.65 15.50 -20.18
C ASP A 147 20.31 16.86 -20.86
N ALA A 148 19.70 17.79 -20.12
CA ALA A 148 19.37 19.12 -20.64
C ALA A 148 20.64 19.94 -20.96
N LEU A 149 21.63 19.94 -20.07
CA LEU A 149 22.91 20.61 -20.30
C LEU A 149 23.65 20.03 -21.51
N LYS A 150 23.72 18.71 -21.61
CA LYS A 150 24.33 18.04 -22.76
C LYS A 150 23.65 18.46 -24.06
N TYR A 151 22.32 18.42 -24.08
CA TYR A 151 21.56 18.82 -25.26
C TYR A 151 21.82 20.29 -25.63
N ALA A 152 21.80 21.22 -24.70
CA ALA A 152 22.06 22.64 -24.92
C ALA A 152 23.48 22.90 -25.45
N MET A 153 24.47 22.10 -25.04
CA MET A 153 25.84 22.20 -25.51
C MET A 153 26.04 21.63 -26.93
N GLU A 154 25.17 20.75 -27.41
CA GLU A 154 25.27 20.09 -28.72
C GLU A 154 24.34 20.72 -29.76
N ARG A 155 23.14 21.12 -29.37
CA ARG A 155 22.12 21.68 -30.25
C ARG A 155 22.53 23.05 -30.78
N GLN A 156 22.40 23.26 -32.09
CA GLN A 156 22.67 24.54 -32.76
C GLN A 156 21.41 25.09 -33.41
N GLN A 157 21.19 26.40 -33.26
CA GLN A 157 20.21 27.19 -33.98
C GLN A 157 20.78 28.58 -34.22
N PHE A 158 20.42 29.19 -35.37
CA PHE A 158 20.93 30.49 -35.75
C PHE A 158 22.48 30.58 -35.80
N GLY A 159 23.15 29.46 -36.12
CA GLY A 159 24.61 29.37 -36.19
C GLY A 159 25.37 29.29 -34.85
N GLN A 160 24.67 29.13 -33.76
CA GLN A 160 25.27 29.03 -32.41
C GLN A 160 24.57 27.97 -31.56
N LYS A 161 25.20 27.52 -30.46
CA LYS A 161 24.60 26.63 -29.46
C LYS A 161 23.47 27.36 -28.75
N ILE A 162 22.44 26.61 -28.34
CA ILE A 162 21.30 27.16 -27.59
C ILE A 162 21.64 27.39 -26.14
#